data_6082c4f78d03d675d42d2720959d24a6
#
_entry.id   6082c4f78d03d675d42d2720959d24a6
#
_cell.length_a   1.000
_cell.length_b   1.000
_cell.length_c   1.000
_cell.angle_alpha   90.00
_cell.angle_beta   90.00
_cell.angle_gamma   90.00
#
_symmetry.space_group_name_H-M   'P 1'
#
loop_
_entity.id
_entity.type
_entity.pdbx_description
1 polymer ?
#
loop_
_entity_poly.entity_id
_entity_poly.type
_entity_poly.pdbx_seq_one_letter_code
_entity_poly.pdbx_strand_id
1 'polypeptide(L)'
;MQFQLTEFLTLSFTLFAVIDIIGSIPMLISIKEKTGRLKEWKITLISGGLMVLFFFMGKPFLNVLGVDIKSFAVAGSIVIFILGLEMVLGIEFFKADSSPSSSTVVPIAFPLIAGSGTLTTIMSLKATFERTDKNEFMILLAILANLIVIYLVLKSLKFIEKALGKSGLLAVRKFFGVILLAIAIKVFAANAPGLIK
;
A
#
# COMPACT_ATOMS: atom_id res chain seq x y z
N MET A 1 14.90 -17.90 19.94
CA MET A 1 14.02 -17.33 18.89
C MET A 1 13.99 -18.31 17.73
N GLN A 2 12.90 -19.04 17.56
CA GLN A 2 12.78 -19.92 16.39
C GLN A 2 12.16 -19.10 15.25
N PHE A 3 12.86 -18.99 14.13
CA PHE A 3 12.34 -18.39 12.89
C PHE A 3 11.31 -19.36 12.31
N GLN A 4 10.04 -18.94 12.26
CA GLN A 4 8.97 -19.74 11.67
C GLN A 4 8.75 -19.27 10.23
N LEU A 5 9.29 -20.02 9.28
CA LEU A 5 9.19 -19.69 7.85
C LEU A 5 7.74 -19.50 7.39
N THR A 6 6.83 -20.35 7.84
CA THR A 6 5.40 -20.26 7.49
C THR A 6 4.79 -18.94 7.98
N GLU A 7 5.12 -18.48 9.19
CA GLU A 7 4.61 -17.22 9.73
C GLU A 7 5.17 -16.02 8.95
N PHE A 8 6.49 -16.03 8.67
CA PHE A 8 7.12 -15.01 7.83
C PHE A 8 6.48 -14.91 6.44
N LEU A 9 6.27 -16.05 5.77
CA LEU A 9 5.62 -16.08 4.45
C LEU A 9 4.19 -15.55 4.54
N THR A 10 3.40 -15.97 5.54
CA THR A 10 2.03 -15.48 5.73
C THR A 10 1.99 -13.96 5.91
N LEU A 11 2.86 -13.40 6.75
CA LEU A 11 2.96 -11.95 6.95
C LEU A 11 3.38 -11.23 5.68
N SER A 12 4.39 -11.76 4.98
CA SER A 12 4.91 -11.17 3.74
C SER A 12 3.85 -11.16 2.64
N PHE A 13 3.12 -12.26 2.44
CA PHE A 13 2.04 -12.32 1.46
C PHE A 13 0.83 -11.46 1.86
N THR A 14 0.51 -11.37 3.15
CA THR A 14 -0.57 -10.48 3.64
C THR A 14 -0.23 -9.03 3.32
N LEU A 15 0.98 -8.58 3.66
CA LEU A 15 1.42 -7.22 3.35
C LEU A 15 1.51 -6.99 1.85
N PHE A 16 2.06 -7.94 1.09
CA PHE A 16 2.14 -7.86 -0.37
C PHE A 16 0.77 -7.66 -1.02
N ALA A 17 -0.23 -8.42 -0.58
CA ALA A 17 -1.59 -8.31 -1.09
C ALA A 17 -2.24 -6.95 -0.78
N VAL A 18 -1.97 -6.39 0.41
CA VAL A 18 -2.55 -5.10 0.82
C VAL A 18 -1.82 -3.92 0.18
N ILE A 19 -0.50 -4.01 0.00
CA ILE A 19 0.31 -2.99 -0.70
C ILE A 19 -0.09 -2.92 -2.18
N ASP A 20 -0.43 -4.08 -2.77
CA ASP A 20 -0.87 -4.23 -4.16
C ASP A 20 0.02 -3.49 -5.18
N ILE A 21 1.33 -3.70 -5.04
CA ILE A 21 2.30 -3.03 -5.92
C ILE A 21 2.12 -3.46 -7.38
N ILE A 22 1.65 -4.69 -7.64
CA ILE A 22 1.41 -5.20 -9.00
C ILE A 22 0.23 -4.46 -9.63
N GLY A 23 -0.88 -4.31 -8.91
CA GLY A 23 -2.04 -3.55 -9.36
C GLY A 23 -1.74 -2.08 -9.59
N SER A 24 -0.78 -1.54 -8.85
CA SER A 24 -0.31 -0.16 -8.98
C SER A 24 0.59 0.08 -10.22
N ILE A 25 1.09 -0.97 -10.89
CA ILE A 25 2.02 -0.84 -12.04
C ILE A 25 1.50 0.11 -13.13
N PRO A 26 0.25 0.00 -13.63
CA PRO A 26 -0.24 0.90 -14.68
C PRO A 26 -0.25 2.37 -14.26
N MET A 27 -0.61 2.65 -13.00
CA MET A 27 -0.58 4.00 -12.45
C MET A 27 0.86 4.53 -12.32
N LEU A 28 1.78 3.69 -11.84
CA LEU A 28 3.21 4.02 -11.74
C LEU A 28 3.84 4.33 -13.10
N ILE A 29 3.46 3.60 -14.14
CA ILE A 29 3.90 3.85 -15.52
C ILE A 29 3.36 5.20 -16.00
N SER A 30 2.07 5.47 -15.80
CA SER A 30 1.44 6.75 -16.17
C SER A 30 2.13 7.94 -15.48
N ILE A 31 2.43 7.83 -14.19
CA ILE A 31 3.16 8.87 -13.46
C ILE A 31 4.57 9.05 -14.02
N LYS A 32 5.26 7.94 -14.33
CA LYS A 32 6.61 7.97 -14.90
C LYS A 32 6.65 8.62 -16.28
N GLU A 33 5.67 8.33 -17.13
CA GLU A 33 5.52 9.00 -18.45
C GLU A 33 5.35 10.51 -18.32
N LYS A 34 4.53 10.96 -17.34
CA LYS A 34 4.28 12.40 -17.09
C LYS A 34 5.50 13.12 -16.50
N THR A 35 6.28 12.46 -15.65
CA THR A 35 7.37 13.08 -14.89
C THR A 35 8.77 12.76 -15.42
N GLY A 36 8.87 11.87 -16.38
CA GLY A 36 10.11 11.45 -17.05
C GLY A 36 10.95 10.46 -16.23
N ARG A 37 11.03 10.58 -14.90
CA ARG A 37 11.82 9.69 -14.03
C ARG A 37 11.18 9.50 -12.67
N LEU A 38 11.15 8.25 -12.21
CA LEU A 38 10.87 7.92 -10.81
C LEU A 38 12.20 7.80 -10.06
N LYS A 39 12.21 8.27 -8.81
CA LYS A 39 13.34 8.08 -7.89
C LYS A 39 13.04 6.85 -7.03
N GLU A 40 13.21 5.66 -7.61
CA GLU A 40 12.76 4.37 -7.06
C GLU A 40 13.23 4.17 -5.62
N TRP A 41 14.51 4.43 -5.35
CA TRP A 41 15.11 4.29 -4.03
C TRP A 41 14.49 5.24 -3.00
N LYS A 42 14.17 6.50 -3.40
CA LYS A 42 13.51 7.47 -2.50
C LYS A 42 12.08 7.06 -2.18
N ILE A 43 11.34 6.59 -3.20
CA ILE A 43 9.98 6.08 -3.03
C ILE A 43 10.00 4.92 -2.04
N THR A 44 10.86 3.94 -2.25
CA THR A 44 10.99 2.77 -1.38
C THR A 44 11.40 3.15 0.04
N LEU A 45 12.36 4.06 0.18
CA LEU A 45 12.84 4.51 1.50
C LEU A 45 11.75 5.25 2.28
N ILE A 46 11.03 6.16 1.63
CA ILE A 46 9.95 6.93 2.27
C ILE A 46 8.79 6.00 2.63
N SER A 47 8.38 5.10 1.73
CA SER A 47 7.34 4.11 2.04
C SER A 47 7.75 3.22 3.21
N GLY A 48 8.99 2.73 3.21
CA GLY A 48 9.53 1.94 4.31
C GLY A 48 9.61 2.71 5.62
N GLY A 49 10.05 3.97 5.56
CA GLY A 49 10.07 4.86 6.72
C GLY A 49 8.69 5.06 7.34
N LEU A 50 7.67 5.28 6.51
CA LEU A 50 6.28 5.38 6.96
C LEU A 50 5.79 4.06 7.58
N MET A 51 6.05 2.92 6.94
CA MET A 51 5.65 1.60 7.46
C MET A 51 6.30 1.31 8.82
N VAL A 52 7.59 1.58 8.96
CA VAL A 52 8.33 1.38 10.22
C VAL A 52 7.88 2.38 11.28
N LEU A 53 7.65 3.63 10.91
CA LEU A 53 7.12 4.64 11.83
C LEU A 53 5.76 4.22 12.39
N PHE A 54 4.84 3.79 11.53
CA PHE A 54 3.51 3.33 11.96
C PHE A 54 3.56 1.99 12.68
N PHE A 55 4.53 1.15 12.41
CA PHE A 55 4.78 -0.05 13.22
C PHE A 55 5.10 0.30 14.68
N PHE A 56 5.96 1.29 14.94
CA PHE A 56 6.33 1.67 16.31
C PHE A 56 5.36 2.65 16.95
N MET A 57 4.90 3.63 16.22
CA MET A 57 4.17 4.80 16.75
C MET A 57 2.71 4.88 16.28
N GLY A 58 2.25 4.00 15.40
CA GLY A 58 0.93 4.14 14.77
C GLY A 58 -0.22 4.16 15.78
N LYS A 59 -0.26 3.22 16.71
CA LYS A 59 -1.30 3.16 17.75
C LYS A 59 -1.23 4.34 18.73
N PRO A 60 -0.06 4.68 19.34
CA PRO A 60 0.07 5.88 20.15
C PRO A 60 -0.31 7.16 19.40
N PHE A 61 0.11 7.31 18.17
CA PHE A 61 -0.19 8.48 17.33
C PHE A 61 -1.69 8.64 17.08
N LEU A 62 -2.38 7.56 16.69
CA LEU A 62 -3.84 7.60 16.51
C LEU A 62 -4.58 7.90 17.81
N ASN A 63 -4.12 7.35 18.94
CA ASN A 63 -4.72 7.62 20.25
C ASN A 63 -4.62 9.10 20.64
N VAL A 64 -3.48 9.76 20.36
CA VAL A 64 -3.32 11.22 20.59
C VAL A 64 -4.31 12.02 19.74
N LEU A 65 -4.62 11.55 18.54
CA LEU A 65 -5.62 12.18 17.66
C LEU A 65 -7.07 11.81 18.01
N GLY A 66 -7.29 10.96 19.01
CA GLY A 66 -8.61 10.44 19.34
C GLY A 66 -9.21 9.52 18.29
N VAL A 67 -8.37 8.96 17.39
CA VAL A 67 -8.78 8.08 16.30
C VAL A 67 -8.42 6.64 16.67
N ASP A 68 -9.37 5.73 16.60
CA ASP A 68 -9.10 4.31 16.77
C ASP A 68 -8.65 3.66 15.43
N ILE A 69 -8.04 2.46 15.54
CA ILE A 69 -7.53 1.72 14.38
C ILE A 69 -8.66 1.36 13.40
N LYS A 70 -9.88 1.09 13.88
CA LYS A 70 -11.01 0.72 13.02
C LYS A 70 -11.49 1.92 12.20
N SER A 71 -11.62 3.10 12.83
CA SER A 71 -11.93 4.36 12.15
C SER A 71 -10.90 4.68 11.07
N PHE A 72 -9.61 4.52 11.39
CA PHE A 72 -8.53 4.70 10.42
C PHE A 72 -8.59 3.69 9.27
N ALA A 73 -8.95 2.41 9.55
CA ALA A 73 -9.14 1.38 8.55
C ALA A 73 -10.31 1.69 7.60
N VAL A 74 -11.44 2.16 8.15
CA VAL A 74 -12.61 2.56 7.36
C VAL A 74 -12.27 3.74 6.45
N ALA A 75 -11.65 4.78 6.98
CA ALA A 75 -11.20 5.92 6.17
C ALA A 75 -10.25 5.47 5.05
N GLY A 76 -9.32 4.56 5.38
CA GLY A 76 -8.40 3.98 4.42
C GLY A 76 -9.07 3.16 3.34
N SER A 77 -10.09 2.41 3.69
CA SER A 77 -10.84 1.62 2.70
C SER A 77 -11.55 2.50 1.68
N ILE A 78 -12.04 3.68 2.09
CA ILE A 78 -12.64 4.66 1.17
C ILE A 78 -11.58 5.16 0.16
N VAL A 79 -10.37 5.46 0.62
CA VAL A 79 -9.28 5.87 -0.28
C VAL A 79 -8.94 4.77 -1.28
N ILE A 80 -8.80 3.51 -0.82
CA ILE A 80 -8.55 2.35 -1.69
C ILE A 80 -9.70 2.17 -2.70
N PHE A 81 -10.96 2.37 -2.27
CA PHE A 81 -12.13 2.29 -3.13
C PHE A 81 -12.08 3.33 -4.26
N ILE A 82 -11.75 4.58 -3.94
CA ILE A 82 -11.60 5.66 -4.93
C ILE A 82 -10.48 5.32 -5.93
N LEU A 83 -9.33 4.83 -5.43
CA LEU A 83 -8.23 4.38 -6.30
C LEU A 83 -8.66 3.24 -7.24
N GLY A 84 -9.41 2.27 -6.72
CA GLY A 84 -9.96 1.18 -7.54
C GLY A 84 -10.93 1.70 -8.62
N LEU A 85 -11.82 2.64 -8.28
CA LEU A 85 -12.70 3.29 -9.25
C LEU A 85 -11.90 4.03 -10.33
N GLU A 86 -10.88 4.79 -9.94
CA GLU A 86 -10.00 5.51 -10.86
C GLU A 86 -9.36 4.56 -11.88
N MET A 87 -8.90 3.39 -11.42
CA MET A 87 -8.31 2.37 -12.29
C MET A 87 -9.32 1.75 -13.26
N VAL A 88 -10.54 1.46 -12.81
CA VAL A 88 -11.59 0.81 -13.62
C VAL A 88 -12.18 1.78 -14.64
N LEU A 89 -12.50 3.00 -14.19
CA LEU A 89 -13.18 4.02 -15.01
C LEU A 89 -12.22 4.79 -15.91
N GLY A 90 -10.91 4.79 -15.57
CA GLY A 90 -9.92 5.58 -16.30
C GLY A 90 -9.98 7.08 -16.02
N ILE A 91 -10.64 7.49 -14.92
CA ILE A 91 -10.76 8.87 -14.47
C ILE A 91 -9.64 9.13 -13.45
N GLU A 92 -9.10 10.33 -13.42
CA GLU A 92 -8.09 10.72 -12.43
C GLU A 92 -8.75 11.59 -11.35
N PHE A 93 -9.06 11.01 -10.17
CA PHE A 93 -9.52 11.76 -9.00
C PHE A 93 -8.35 12.42 -8.26
N PHE A 94 -7.26 11.68 -8.12
CA PHE A 94 -6.02 12.19 -7.53
C PHE A 94 -5.12 12.75 -8.62
N LYS A 95 -5.33 14.01 -9.00
CA LYS A 95 -4.42 14.70 -9.91
C LYS A 95 -3.07 14.89 -9.20
N ALA A 96 -2.03 14.25 -9.70
CA ALA A 96 -0.68 14.65 -9.36
C ALA A 96 -0.47 16.06 -9.94
N ASP A 97 -0.26 17.06 -9.07
CA ASP A 97 0.07 18.41 -9.53
C ASP A 97 1.25 18.33 -10.47
N SER A 98 1.00 18.80 -11.71
CA SER A 98 1.95 18.72 -12.82
C SER A 98 3.07 19.75 -12.71
N SER A 99 3.30 20.33 -11.52
CA SER A 99 4.42 21.26 -11.32
C SER A 99 5.74 20.48 -11.29
N PRO A 100 6.74 20.89 -12.09
CA PRO A 100 8.04 20.19 -12.17
C PRO A 100 8.82 20.13 -10.85
N SER A 101 8.38 20.88 -9.83
CA SER A 101 9.02 20.99 -8.52
C SER A 101 8.37 20.14 -7.43
N SER A 102 7.13 19.64 -7.63
CA SER A 102 6.50 18.75 -6.66
C SER A 102 7.13 17.36 -6.76
N SER A 103 7.67 16.90 -5.66
CA SER A 103 8.35 15.61 -5.59
C SER A 103 7.32 14.50 -5.86
N THR A 104 7.37 13.91 -7.05
CA THR A 104 6.62 12.73 -7.49
C THR A 104 6.71 11.56 -6.49
N VAL A 105 7.67 11.66 -5.58
CA VAL A 105 7.94 10.66 -4.55
C VAL A 105 6.79 10.56 -3.53
N VAL A 106 6.23 11.71 -3.11
CA VAL A 106 5.21 11.73 -2.05
C VAL A 106 3.91 11.03 -2.47
N PRO A 107 3.28 11.35 -3.62
CA PRO A 107 2.02 10.69 -3.99
C PRO A 107 2.18 9.19 -4.29
N ILE A 108 3.38 8.72 -4.60
CA ILE A 108 3.65 7.29 -4.79
C ILE A 108 3.94 6.60 -3.46
N ALA A 109 4.79 7.20 -2.61
CA ALA A 109 5.12 6.62 -1.32
C ALA A 109 3.90 6.61 -0.39
N PHE A 110 3.12 7.69 -0.38
CA PHE A 110 1.85 7.83 0.30
C PHE A 110 0.88 8.63 -0.61
N PRO A 111 -0.35 8.20 -0.88
CA PRO A 111 -1.05 7.06 -0.25
C PRO A 111 -0.91 5.72 -0.99
N LEU A 112 -0.18 5.64 -2.13
CA LEU A 112 -0.24 4.47 -3.01
C LEU A 112 0.43 3.22 -2.39
N ILE A 113 1.68 3.31 -1.94
CA ILE A 113 2.44 2.16 -1.39
C ILE A 113 2.20 2.03 0.12
N ALA A 114 2.56 3.05 0.90
CA ALA A 114 2.30 3.10 2.34
C ALA A 114 0.95 3.77 2.62
N GLY A 115 -0.10 3.31 1.96
CA GLY A 115 -1.46 3.82 2.16
C GLY A 115 -2.05 3.41 3.50
N SER A 116 -3.21 3.99 3.82
CA SER A 116 -3.93 3.73 5.07
C SER A 116 -4.24 2.24 5.27
N GLY A 117 -4.53 1.49 4.20
CA GLY A 117 -4.71 0.04 4.26
C GLY A 117 -3.46 -0.70 4.74
N THR A 118 -2.30 -0.38 4.15
CA THR A 118 -1.00 -0.94 4.54
C THR A 118 -0.65 -0.60 5.98
N LEU A 119 -0.78 0.69 6.35
CA LEU A 119 -0.46 1.16 7.70
C LEU A 119 -1.38 0.55 8.76
N THR A 120 -2.68 0.46 8.49
CA THR A 120 -3.64 -0.20 9.38
C THR A 120 -3.35 -1.68 9.54
N THR A 121 -2.99 -2.37 8.45
CA THR A 121 -2.63 -3.79 8.51
C THR A 121 -1.39 -3.99 9.39
N ILE A 122 -0.36 -3.17 9.24
CA ILE A 122 0.85 -3.23 10.07
C ILE A 122 0.50 -3.03 11.55
N MET A 123 -0.30 -2.01 11.88
CA MET A 123 -0.74 -1.75 13.27
C MET A 123 -1.57 -2.90 13.84
N SER A 124 -2.46 -3.48 13.03
CA SER A 124 -3.32 -4.60 13.43
C SER A 124 -2.50 -5.88 13.67
N LEU A 125 -1.54 -6.17 12.77
CA LEU A 125 -0.62 -7.29 12.94
C LEU A 125 0.19 -7.13 14.22
N LYS A 126 0.75 -5.95 14.47
CA LYS A 126 1.50 -5.67 15.69
C LYS A 126 0.63 -5.90 16.93
N ALA A 127 -0.57 -5.32 16.99
CA ALA A 127 -1.49 -5.51 18.11
C ALA A 127 -1.88 -6.98 18.33
N THR A 128 -1.95 -7.79 17.27
CA THR A 128 -2.21 -9.23 17.36
C THR A 128 -0.99 -9.97 17.92
N PHE A 129 0.21 -9.62 17.50
CA PHE A 129 1.46 -10.23 17.95
C PHE A 129 1.74 -9.89 19.41
N GLU A 130 1.52 -8.64 19.84
CA GLU A 130 1.59 -8.24 21.26
C GLU A 130 0.66 -9.08 22.15
N ARG A 131 -0.58 -9.34 21.70
CA ARG A 131 -1.56 -10.14 22.46
C ARG A 131 -1.21 -11.64 22.53
N THR A 132 -0.52 -12.16 21.53
CA THR A 132 -0.20 -13.59 21.41
C THR A 132 1.23 -13.91 21.80
N ASP A 133 1.96 -12.94 22.35
CA ASP A 133 3.37 -13.04 22.76
C ASP A 133 4.28 -13.57 21.65
N LYS A 134 3.96 -13.18 20.41
CA LYS A 134 4.71 -13.55 19.22
C LYS A 134 5.82 -12.56 18.91
N ASN A 135 6.80 -13.03 18.15
CA ASN A 135 7.96 -12.21 17.80
C ASN A 135 7.62 -11.13 16.76
N GLU A 136 7.42 -9.90 17.21
CA GLU A 136 7.14 -8.74 16.37
C GLU A 136 8.21 -8.46 15.31
N PHE A 137 9.44 -8.93 15.51
CA PHE A 137 10.52 -8.79 14.54
C PHE A 137 10.19 -9.45 13.19
N MET A 138 9.34 -10.48 13.18
CA MET A 138 8.86 -11.10 11.95
C MET A 138 8.08 -10.12 11.05
N ILE A 139 7.34 -9.17 11.65
CA ILE A 139 6.61 -8.14 10.90
C ILE A 139 7.61 -7.19 10.22
N LEU A 140 8.67 -6.78 10.91
CA LEU A 140 9.73 -5.94 10.33
C LEU A 140 10.44 -6.63 9.18
N LEU A 141 10.73 -7.94 9.31
CA LEU A 141 11.29 -8.73 8.21
C LEU A 141 10.34 -8.82 7.01
N ALA A 142 9.04 -8.99 7.27
CA ALA A 142 8.04 -8.99 6.22
C ALA A 142 7.92 -7.61 5.51
N ILE A 143 8.00 -6.51 6.26
CA ILE A 143 8.07 -5.15 5.68
C ILE A 143 9.32 -5.04 4.80
N LEU A 144 10.50 -5.45 5.28
CA LEU A 144 11.74 -5.39 4.52
C LEU A 144 11.67 -6.21 3.23
N ALA A 145 11.13 -7.44 3.30
CA ALA A 145 10.93 -8.29 2.13
C ALA A 145 10.03 -7.59 1.07
N ASN A 146 8.93 -6.99 1.51
CA ASN A 146 8.04 -6.24 0.62
C ASN A 146 8.71 -5.00 0.03
N LEU A 147 9.53 -4.27 0.79
CA LEU A 147 10.29 -3.12 0.27
C LEU A 147 11.27 -3.53 -0.84
N ILE A 148 11.91 -4.71 -0.71
CA ILE A 148 12.76 -5.27 -1.77
C ILE A 148 11.92 -5.53 -3.02
N VAL A 149 10.76 -6.16 -2.88
CA VAL A 149 9.86 -6.41 -4.01
C VAL A 149 9.39 -5.12 -4.66
N ILE A 150 8.97 -4.12 -3.86
CA ILE A 150 8.57 -2.80 -4.34
C ILE A 150 9.70 -2.15 -5.15
N TYR A 151 10.92 -2.16 -4.63
CA TYR A 151 12.08 -1.60 -5.33
C TYR A 151 12.34 -2.30 -6.67
N LEU A 152 12.28 -3.63 -6.70
CA LEU A 152 12.46 -4.43 -7.91
C LEU A 152 11.36 -4.12 -8.95
N VAL A 153 10.11 -4.04 -8.53
CA VAL A 153 8.99 -3.68 -9.41
C VAL A 153 9.17 -2.28 -9.99
N LEU A 154 9.46 -1.28 -9.13
CA LEU A 154 9.71 0.10 -9.58
C LEU A 154 10.85 0.19 -10.60
N LYS A 155 11.92 -0.56 -10.39
CA LYS A 155 13.08 -0.63 -11.31
C LYS A 155 12.72 -1.31 -12.63
N SER A 156 11.85 -2.32 -12.57
CA SER A 156 11.44 -3.14 -13.72
C SER A 156 10.30 -2.55 -14.55
N LEU A 157 9.73 -1.39 -14.15
CA LEU A 157 8.56 -0.79 -14.83
C LEU A 157 8.73 -0.65 -16.35
N LYS A 158 9.90 -0.23 -16.84
CA LYS A 158 10.17 -0.13 -18.29
C LYS A 158 10.06 -1.47 -19.01
N PHE A 159 10.54 -2.53 -18.38
CA PHE A 159 10.47 -3.87 -18.94
C PHE A 159 9.04 -4.38 -18.98
N ILE A 160 8.29 -4.17 -17.88
CA ILE A 160 6.87 -4.54 -17.76
C ILE A 160 6.03 -3.80 -18.79
N GLU A 161 6.23 -2.48 -18.94
CA GLU A 161 5.59 -1.64 -19.94
C GLU A 161 5.81 -2.17 -21.36
N LYS A 162 7.07 -2.49 -21.70
CA LYS A 162 7.43 -3.02 -23.01
C LYS A 162 6.83 -4.41 -23.27
N ALA A 163 6.75 -5.26 -22.23
CA ALA A 163 6.21 -6.62 -22.35
C ALA A 163 4.69 -6.64 -22.52
N LEU A 164 3.96 -5.76 -21.80
CA LEU A 164 2.50 -5.75 -21.82
C LEU A 164 1.92 -4.87 -22.94
N GLY A 165 2.64 -3.86 -23.38
CA GLY A 165 2.15 -2.86 -24.30
C GLY A 165 0.95 -2.05 -23.73
N LYS A 166 0.45 -1.07 -24.49
CA LYS A 166 -0.65 -0.18 -24.02
C LYS A 166 -1.95 -0.94 -23.71
N SER A 167 -2.33 -1.88 -24.57
CA SER A 167 -3.56 -2.66 -24.38
C SER A 167 -3.48 -3.61 -23.18
N GLY A 168 -2.32 -4.27 -23.01
CA GLY A 168 -2.08 -5.14 -21.85
C GLY A 168 -2.09 -4.37 -20.54
N LEU A 169 -1.46 -3.20 -20.51
CA LEU A 169 -1.47 -2.31 -19.34
C LEU A 169 -2.88 -1.87 -18.96
N LEU A 170 -3.72 -1.55 -19.96
CA LEU A 170 -5.11 -1.17 -19.70
C LEU A 170 -5.93 -2.34 -19.14
N ALA A 171 -5.74 -3.54 -19.65
CA ALA A 171 -6.39 -4.75 -19.14
C ALA A 171 -5.97 -5.05 -17.69
N VAL A 172 -4.66 -5.01 -17.41
CA VAL A 172 -4.09 -5.16 -16.06
C VAL A 172 -4.65 -4.10 -15.11
N ARG A 173 -4.66 -2.82 -15.53
CA ARG A 173 -5.22 -1.71 -14.75
C ARG A 173 -6.67 -1.98 -14.34
N LYS A 174 -7.53 -2.34 -15.28
CA LYS A 174 -8.96 -2.62 -15.00
C LYS A 174 -9.13 -3.84 -14.10
N PHE A 175 -8.39 -4.91 -14.35
CA PHE A 175 -8.45 -6.14 -13.53
C PHE A 175 -8.07 -5.87 -12.08
N PHE A 176 -6.92 -5.23 -11.85
CA PHE A 176 -6.48 -4.89 -10.49
C PHE A 176 -7.34 -3.81 -9.85
N GLY A 177 -7.91 -2.89 -10.63
CA GLY A 177 -8.91 -1.96 -10.12
C GLY A 177 -10.10 -2.65 -9.48
N VAL A 178 -10.63 -3.71 -10.10
CA VAL A 178 -11.72 -4.52 -9.52
C VAL A 178 -11.27 -5.25 -8.24
N ILE A 179 -10.03 -5.76 -8.21
CA ILE A 179 -9.46 -6.38 -7.00
C ILE A 179 -9.35 -5.36 -5.86
N LEU A 180 -8.87 -4.14 -6.15
CA LEU A 180 -8.80 -3.06 -5.15
C LEU A 180 -10.19 -2.70 -4.61
N LEU A 181 -11.21 -2.61 -5.46
CA LEU A 181 -12.60 -2.40 -5.03
C LEU A 181 -13.06 -3.51 -4.07
N ALA A 182 -12.78 -4.76 -4.39
CA ALA A 182 -13.15 -5.90 -3.54
C ALA A 182 -12.41 -5.86 -2.18
N ILE A 183 -11.11 -5.52 -2.18
CA ILE A 183 -10.32 -5.34 -0.95
C ILE A 183 -10.88 -4.19 -0.11
N ALA A 184 -11.19 -3.05 -0.73
CA ALA A 184 -11.75 -1.89 -0.07
C ALA A 184 -13.08 -2.21 0.64
N ILE A 185 -13.99 -2.88 -0.07
CA ILE A 185 -15.28 -3.32 0.49
C ILE A 185 -15.06 -4.30 1.65
N LYS A 186 -14.14 -5.25 1.51
CA LYS A 186 -13.81 -6.21 2.57
C LYS A 186 -13.29 -5.52 3.83
N VAL A 187 -12.36 -4.58 3.68
CA VAL A 187 -11.78 -3.81 4.81
C VAL A 187 -12.85 -2.94 5.46
N PHE A 188 -13.68 -2.27 4.65
CA PHE A 188 -14.80 -1.48 5.13
C PHE A 188 -15.77 -2.33 5.96
N ALA A 189 -16.29 -3.43 5.38
CA ALA A 189 -17.25 -4.30 6.03
C ALA A 189 -16.72 -4.95 7.32
N ALA A 190 -15.42 -5.23 7.38
CA ALA A 190 -14.81 -5.80 8.58
C ALA A 190 -14.67 -4.80 9.75
N ASN A 191 -14.57 -3.51 9.46
CA ASN A 191 -14.26 -2.48 10.47
C ASN A 191 -15.43 -1.52 10.76
N ALA A 192 -16.33 -1.25 9.79
CA ALA A 192 -17.44 -0.32 9.93
C ALA A 192 -18.45 -0.69 11.05
N PRO A 193 -18.82 -1.97 11.29
CA PRO A 193 -19.74 -2.31 12.38
C PRO A 193 -19.22 -1.94 13.77
N GLY A 194 -17.91 -1.77 13.93
CA GLY A 194 -17.30 -1.31 15.19
C GLY A 194 -17.43 0.18 15.47
N LEU A 195 -17.92 0.98 14.51
CA LEU A 195 -18.09 2.43 14.63
C LEU A 195 -19.50 2.83 15.07
N ILE A 196 -20.47 1.91 15.00
CA ILE A 196 -21.91 2.16 15.22
C ILE A 196 -22.32 1.76 16.67
N LYS A 197 -21.37 1.65 17.59
CA LYS A 197 -21.64 1.34 19.00
C LYS A 197 -21.48 2.57 19.88
#